data_e0bdafae0d5fd19981126ac4553e2b53
#
_entry.id   e0bdafae0d5fd19981126ac4553e2b53
#
_cell.length_a   1.000
_cell.length_b   1.000
_cell.length_c   1.000
_cell.angle_alpha   90.00
_cell.angle_beta   90.00
_cell.angle_gamma   90.00
#
_symmetry.space_group_name_H-M   'P 1'
#
loop_
_entity.id
_entity.type
_entity.pdbx_description
1 polymer ?
#
loop_
_entity_poly.entity_id
_entity_poly.type
_entity_poly.pdbx_seq_one_letter_code
_entity_poly.pdbx_strand_id
1 'polypeptide(L)'
;MYRTLIFLLSIGVAHAHQMSPTYPKWTASYLDGLSVTRVRVFNKRKDVEYYEIGVFDKDMKPMPFVSQYDLRGIKYNNYAMFDVYINDKYKKDAVYICSKSMLTDIKVAVASRICSKFKD
;
A
#
# COMPACT_ATOMS: atom_id res chain seq x y z
N MET A 1 -22.23 -19.58 -38.33
CA MET A 1 -21.98 -19.32 -37.79
C MET A 1 -21.25 -18.92 -37.24
N TYR A 2 -20.97 -18.60 -36.81
CA TYR A 2 -20.39 -18.11 -36.14
C TYR A 2 -20.09 -18.00 -35.26
N ARG A 3 -19.50 -17.78 -34.63
CA ARG A 3 -19.25 -17.67 -33.81
C ARG A 3 -18.73 -17.05 -33.01
N THR A 4 -18.57 -16.79 -32.55
CA THR A 4 -18.40 -16.10 -31.67
C THR A 4 -17.44 -16.18 -30.90
N LEU A 5 -16.78 -15.70 -30.47
CA LEU A 5 -15.92 -15.73 -29.73
C LEU A 5 -15.65 -15.07 -28.74
N ILE A 6 -15.49 -15.18 -28.13
CA ILE A 6 -15.34 -14.70 -27.06
C ILE A 6 -14.24 -14.78 -26.51
N PHE A 7 -13.71 -14.31 -26.10
CA PHE A 7 -12.80 -14.23 -25.50
C PHE A 7 -12.56 -13.76 -24.46
N LEU A 8 -12.27 -13.90 -24.00
CA LEU A 8 -12.11 -13.70 -22.92
C LEU A 8 -11.03 -13.40 -22.59
N LEU A 9 -10.72 -12.75 -22.23
CA LEU A 9 -9.84 -12.30 -21.84
C LEU A 9 -9.48 -12.51 -20.73
N SER A 10 -9.12 -13.06 -20.33
CA SER A 10 -8.67 -13.30 -19.20
C SER A 10 -7.56 -12.70 -18.97
N ILE A 11 -7.59 -11.77 -18.61
CA ILE A 11 -6.65 -11.14 -18.30
C ILE A 11 -6.10 -11.57 -17.18
N GLY A 12 -5.19 -12.05 -17.13
CA GLY A 12 -4.52 -12.34 -16.08
C GLY A 12 -4.22 -11.25 -15.29
N VAL A 13 -4.78 -11.12 -14.34
CA VAL A 13 -4.49 -10.15 -13.55
C VAL A 13 -3.38 -10.51 -12.76
N ALA A 14 -2.37 -9.91 -12.90
CA ALA A 14 -1.30 -10.09 -12.03
C ALA A 14 -1.77 -9.60 -10.73
N HIS A 15 -1.91 -10.43 -9.86
CA HIS A 15 -2.21 -10.03 -8.53
C HIS A 15 -0.97 -9.50 -7.92
N ALA A 16 -0.93 -8.25 -7.68
CA ALA A 16 0.23 -7.66 -7.06
C ALA A 16 0.20 -7.96 -5.57
N HIS A 17 -0.46 -7.18 -4.83
CA HIS A 17 -0.64 -7.33 -3.41
C HIS A 17 -1.93 -6.61 -3.05
N GLN A 18 -2.33 -6.69 -1.82
CA GLN A 18 -3.55 -6.05 -1.36
C GLN A 18 -3.25 -5.22 -0.13
N MET A 19 -3.96 -4.13 0.02
CA MET A 19 -3.85 -3.30 1.20
C MET A 19 -5.26 -3.00 1.71
N SER A 20 -5.44 -3.11 3.00
CA SER A 20 -6.71 -2.79 3.65
C SER A 20 -6.47 -1.95 4.89
N PRO A 21 -7.42 -1.13 5.29
CA PRO A 21 -8.73 -0.94 4.68
C PRO A 21 -8.64 -0.13 3.41
N THR A 22 -9.72 -0.14 2.64
CA THR A 22 -9.78 0.60 1.37
C THR A 22 -9.68 2.10 1.60
N TYR A 23 -10.30 2.59 2.66
CA TYR A 23 -10.26 4.00 3.01
C TYR A 23 -9.77 4.13 4.45
N PRO A 24 -8.45 4.15 4.65
CA PRO A 24 -7.92 4.27 6.00
C PRO A 24 -8.25 5.64 6.60
N LYS A 25 -8.17 5.71 7.90
CA LYS A 25 -8.61 6.87 8.61
C LYS A 25 -7.59 7.20 9.69
N TRP A 26 -7.29 8.47 9.82
CA TRP A 26 -6.45 8.93 10.92
C TRP A 26 -7.25 8.96 12.21
N THR A 27 -6.68 8.42 13.26
CA THR A 27 -7.29 8.48 14.59
C THR A 27 -6.28 9.06 15.56
N ALA A 28 -6.78 9.53 16.71
CA ALA A 28 -5.90 10.04 17.74
C ALA A 28 -5.00 8.93 18.24
N SER A 29 -3.72 9.24 18.42
CA SER A 29 -2.80 8.27 19.00
C SER A 29 -2.61 8.59 20.49
N TYR A 30 -1.91 7.71 21.19
CA TYR A 30 -1.58 7.99 22.57
C TYR A 30 -0.41 8.97 22.70
N LEU A 31 0.18 9.37 21.57
CA LEU A 31 1.24 10.37 21.56
C LEU A 31 0.65 11.72 21.18
N ASP A 32 0.90 12.71 21.98
CA ASP A 32 0.37 14.04 21.72
C ASP A 32 0.91 14.60 20.41
N GLY A 33 0.04 15.18 19.63
CA GLY A 33 0.44 15.80 18.36
C GLY A 33 0.59 14.85 17.20
N LEU A 34 0.35 13.56 17.42
CA LEU A 34 0.43 12.55 16.37
C LEU A 34 -0.89 11.83 16.21
N SER A 35 -1.29 11.65 14.98
CA SER A 35 -2.40 10.75 14.63
C SER A 35 -1.83 9.46 14.06
N VAL A 36 -2.59 8.40 14.14
CA VAL A 36 -2.15 7.08 13.69
C VAL A 36 -3.17 6.45 12.77
N THR A 37 -2.70 5.73 11.79
CA THR A 37 -3.53 4.85 10.98
C THR A 37 -2.84 3.50 10.89
N ARG A 38 -3.62 2.46 10.72
CA ARG A 38 -3.08 1.09 10.59
C ARG A 38 -3.55 0.52 9.28
N VAL A 39 -2.61 -0.01 8.51
CA VAL A 39 -2.94 -0.69 7.27
C VAL A 39 -2.34 -2.07 7.28
N ARG A 40 -3.00 -2.98 6.58
CA ARG A 40 -2.52 -4.35 6.40
C ARG A 40 -2.13 -4.50 4.95
N VAL A 41 -0.92 -5.02 4.72
CA VAL A 41 -0.46 -5.33 3.39
C VAL A 41 -0.36 -6.85 3.26
N PHE A 42 -1.00 -7.40 2.25
CA PHE A 42 -1.05 -8.84 2.03
C PHE A 42 -0.26 -9.14 0.77
N ASN A 43 0.75 -10.02 0.89
CA ASN A 43 1.58 -10.37 -0.25
C ASN A 43 0.96 -11.49 -1.05
N LYS A 44 0.54 -11.21 -2.28
CA LYS A 44 -0.01 -12.18 -3.20
C LYS A 44 0.99 -12.59 -4.27
N ARG A 45 2.25 -12.18 -4.14
CA ARG A 45 3.27 -12.46 -5.16
C ARG A 45 4.34 -13.38 -4.60
N LYS A 46 4.72 -14.37 -5.40
CA LYS A 46 5.82 -15.26 -5.04
C LYS A 46 7.18 -14.68 -5.37
N ASP A 47 7.22 -13.68 -6.25
CA ASP A 47 8.47 -13.12 -6.75
C ASP A 47 8.91 -11.86 -6.00
N VAL A 48 8.16 -11.41 -5.02
CA VAL A 48 8.50 -10.22 -4.24
C VAL A 48 8.35 -10.56 -2.76
N GLU A 49 9.27 -10.08 -1.96
CA GLU A 49 9.23 -10.36 -0.55
C GLU A 49 9.20 -9.11 0.31
N TYR A 50 9.57 -7.96 -0.21
CA TYR A 50 9.64 -6.73 0.58
C TYR A 50 8.67 -5.68 0.09
N TYR A 51 8.06 -4.98 1.04
CA TYR A 51 7.07 -3.95 0.75
C TYR A 51 7.36 -2.72 1.60
N GLU A 52 7.20 -1.57 0.97
CA GLU A 52 7.48 -0.27 1.57
C GLU A 52 6.20 0.55 1.67
N ILE A 53 6.03 1.27 2.77
CA ILE A 53 4.88 2.15 2.98
C ILE A 53 5.31 3.60 2.77
N GLY A 54 4.43 4.41 2.25
CA GLY A 54 4.65 5.86 2.16
C GLY A 54 3.34 6.61 2.26
N VAL A 55 3.41 7.85 2.68
CA VAL A 55 2.28 8.76 2.77
C VAL A 55 2.51 9.88 1.78
N PHE A 56 1.47 10.30 1.09
CA PHE A 56 1.60 11.23 -0.03
C PHE A 56 0.49 12.27 0.00
N ASP A 57 0.80 13.46 -0.51
CA ASP A 57 -0.19 14.50 -0.66
C ASP A 57 -1.01 14.34 -1.95
N LYS A 58 -1.86 15.31 -2.25
CA LYS A 58 -2.74 15.23 -3.42
C LYS A 58 -1.98 15.18 -4.74
N ASP A 59 -0.74 15.64 -4.76
CA ASP A 59 0.10 15.63 -5.94
C ASP A 59 1.08 14.46 -5.94
N MET A 60 0.85 13.48 -5.07
CA MET A 60 1.70 12.30 -4.91
C MET A 60 3.12 12.63 -4.48
N LYS A 61 3.28 13.73 -3.76
CA LYS A 61 4.58 14.05 -3.17
C LYS A 61 4.69 13.39 -1.81
N PRO A 62 5.86 12.84 -1.48
CA PRO A 62 6.04 12.19 -0.19
C PRO A 62 5.87 13.17 0.96
N MET A 63 5.25 12.69 2.02
CA MET A 63 5.06 13.44 3.24
C MET A 63 5.77 12.75 4.39
N PRO A 64 6.25 13.52 5.36
CA PRO A 64 6.93 12.91 6.50
C PRO A 64 5.95 12.13 7.37
N PHE A 65 6.38 10.96 7.81
CA PHE A 65 5.62 10.12 8.72
C PHE A 65 6.59 9.30 9.56
N VAL A 66 6.07 8.67 10.59
CA VAL A 66 6.86 7.82 11.47
C VAL A 66 6.22 6.44 11.49
N SER A 67 7.03 5.41 11.37
CA SER A 67 6.57 4.04 11.50
C SER A 67 7.71 3.22 12.09
N GLN A 68 7.38 2.22 12.87
CA GLN A 68 8.39 1.33 13.39
C GLN A 68 9.13 0.64 12.25
N TYR A 69 8.37 0.30 11.19
CA TYR A 69 8.92 -0.29 10.00
C TYR A 69 8.28 0.37 8.80
N ASP A 70 9.03 1.04 7.97
CA ASP A 70 8.51 1.54 6.70
C ASP A 70 8.81 0.56 5.57
N LEU A 71 9.67 -0.44 5.83
CA LEU A 71 10.00 -1.51 4.90
C LEU A 71 9.95 -2.83 5.66
N ARG A 72 9.19 -3.78 5.17
CA ARG A 72 9.07 -5.09 5.81
C ARG A 72 9.10 -6.22 4.80
N GLY A 73 9.68 -7.34 5.24
CA GLY A 73 9.55 -8.59 4.52
C GLY A 73 8.19 -9.20 4.82
N ILE A 74 7.49 -9.61 3.78
CA ILE A 74 6.20 -10.29 3.89
C ILE A 74 6.24 -11.48 2.96
N LYS A 75 6.24 -12.66 3.52
CA LYS A 75 6.30 -13.87 2.70
C LYS A 75 5.02 -14.04 1.90
N TYR A 76 5.14 -14.78 0.80
CA TYR A 76 4.00 -15.07 -0.04
C TYR A 76 2.84 -15.61 0.79
N ASN A 77 1.67 -15.09 0.49
CA ASN A 77 0.41 -15.49 1.12
C ASN A 77 0.33 -15.12 2.61
N ASN A 78 1.17 -14.21 3.05
CA ASN A 78 1.14 -13.67 4.41
C ASN A 78 0.87 -12.18 4.37
N TYR A 79 0.65 -11.60 5.52
CA TYR A 79 0.40 -10.17 5.63
C TYR A 79 1.23 -9.57 6.76
N ALA A 80 1.35 -8.27 6.73
CA ALA A 80 1.94 -7.50 7.82
C ALA A 80 1.10 -6.27 8.09
N MET A 81 1.10 -5.84 9.34
CA MET A 81 0.42 -4.61 9.74
C MET A 81 1.45 -3.51 9.84
N PHE A 82 1.07 -2.33 9.36
CA PHE A 82 1.89 -1.14 9.49
C PHE A 82 1.12 -0.11 10.29
N ASP A 83 1.72 0.37 11.37
CA ASP A 83 1.18 1.50 12.11
C ASP A 83 1.94 2.73 11.68
N VAL A 84 1.22 3.69 11.14
CA VAL A 84 1.80 4.88 10.54
C VAL A 84 1.32 6.08 11.32
N TYR A 85 2.27 6.89 11.79
CA TYR A 85 1.98 8.08 12.57
C TYR A 85 2.32 9.31 11.77
N ILE A 86 1.49 10.33 11.87
CA ILE A 86 1.75 11.59 11.20
C ILE A 86 1.55 12.71 12.20
N ASN A 87 2.36 13.76 12.05
CA ASN A 87 2.18 14.96 12.84
C ASN A 87 0.84 15.59 12.45
N ASP A 88 0.05 15.98 13.45
CA ASP A 88 -1.28 16.51 13.21
C ASP A 88 -1.30 17.71 12.28
N LYS A 89 -0.22 18.47 12.25
CA LYS A 89 -0.17 19.64 11.36
C LYS A 89 -0.12 19.25 9.88
N TYR A 90 0.24 18.03 9.56
CA TYR A 90 0.27 17.54 8.17
C TYR A 90 -0.94 16.70 7.81
N LYS A 91 -1.78 16.40 8.79
CA LYS A 91 -2.85 15.42 8.60
C LYS A 91 -3.79 15.80 7.45
N LYS A 92 -4.15 17.07 7.35
CA LYS A 92 -5.09 17.49 6.30
C LYS A 92 -4.49 17.41 4.90
N ASP A 93 -3.16 17.46 4.79
CA ASP A 93 -2.50 17.39 3.50
C ASP A 93 -2.16 15.97 3.08
N ALA A 94 -2.28 15.02 4.00
CA ALA A 94 -2.02 13.61 3.71
C ALA A 94 -3.25 13.03 3.02
N VAL A 95 -3.14 12.72 1.74
CA VAL A 95 -4.27 12.26 0.94
C VAL A 95 -4.20 10.75 0.69
N TYR A 96 -3.00 10.23 0.47
CA TYR A 96 -2.84 8.82 0.11
C TYR A 96 -1.84 8.13 1.01
N ILE A 97 -2.08 6.85 1.26
CA ILE A 97 -1.09 5.95 1.81
C ILE A 97 -0.88 4.85 0.80
N CYS A 98 0.35 4.55 0.49
CA CYS A 98 0.67 3.60 -0.57
C CYS A 98 1.60 2.53 -0.04
N SER A 99 1.41 1.33 -0.56
CA SER A 99 2.36 0.24 -0.36
C SER A 99 2.96 -0.09 -1.71
N LYS A 100 4.27 -0.33 -1.72
CA LYS A 100 5.00 -0.58 -2.95
C LYS A 100 5.84 -1.82 -2.78
N SER A 101 5.78 -2.72 -3.76
CA SER A 101 6.66 -3.88 -3.76
C SER A 101 8.06 -3.44 -4.14
N MET A 102 9.04 -3.92 -3.39
CA MET A 102 10.43 -3.57 -3.63
C MET A 102 11.09 -4.71 -4.40
N LEU A 103 11.71 -4.37 -5.51
CA LEU A 103 12.39 -5.35 -6.31
C LEU A 103 13.75 -5.62 -5.70
N THR A 104 13.98 -6.87 -5.35
CA THR A 104 15.27 -7.28 -4.79
C THR A 104 16.15 -7.96 -5.82
N ASP A 105 15.59 -8.22 -7.00
CA ASP A 105 16.30 -8.89 -8.07
C ASP A 105 15.89 -8.22 -9.37
N ILE A 106 16.85 -7.86 -10.19
CA ILE A 106 16.56 -7.20 -11.46
C ILE A 106 15.75 -8.09 -12.39
N LYS A 107 15.69 -9.37 -12.12
CA LYS A 107 14.87 -10.27 -12.92
C LYS A 107 13.40 -10.19 -12.59
N VAL A 108 13.06 -9.56 -11.48
CA VAL A 108 11.66 -9.38 -11.14
C VAL A 108 11.11 -8.30 -12.05
N ALA A 109 10.09 -8.65 -12.78
CA ALA A 109 9.67 -7.84 -13.90
C ALA A 109 9.00 -6.54 -13.51
N VAL A 110 8.17 -6.53 -12.48
CA VAL A 110 7.30 -5.40 -12.23
C VAL A 110 7.20 -5.09 -10.75
N ALA A 111 7.48 -3.86 -10.40
CA ALA A 111 7.13 -3.33 -9.10
C ALA A 111 5.66 -2.91 -9.17
N SER A 112 4.93 -3.11 -8.11
CA SER A 112 3.55 -2.69 -8.02
C SER A 112 3.38 -1.74 -6.85
N ARG A 113 2.48 -0.79 -7.02
CA ARG A 113 2.15 0.17 -5.97
C ARG A 113 0.63 0.25 -5.85
N ILE A 114 0.15 0.16 -4.64
CA ILE A 114 -1.27 0.29 -4.36
C ILE A 114 -1.43 1.45 -3.40
N CYS A 115 -2.31 2.37 -3.75
CA CYS A 115 -2.57 3.54 -2.94
C CYS A 115 -4.02 3.55 -2.50
N SER A 116 -4.24 3.93 -1.25
CA SER A 116 -5.57 4.12 -0.70
C SER A 116 -5.71 5.56 -0.27
N LYS A 117 -6.87 6.12 -0.56
CA LYS A 117 -7.15 7.49 -0.20
C LYS A 117 -7.69 7.52 1.22
N PHE A 118 -7.17 8.41 2.04
CA PHE A 118 -7.67 8.56 3.40
C PHE A 118 -9.12 9.01 3.39
N LYS A 119 -9.86 8.50 4.35
CA LYS A 119 -11.24 8.90 4.55
C LYS A 119 -11.27 10.28 5.18
N ASP A 120 -12.17 11.10 4.73
CA ASP A 120 -12.35 12.45 5.28
C ASP A 120 -12.85 12.44 6.73
#